data_bbd76bbeff3918dd530a563ea5420a41
#
_entry.id   bbd76bbeff3918dd530a563ea5420a41
#
_cell.length_a   1.000
_cell.length_b   1.000
_cell.length_c   1.000
_cell.angle_alpha   90.00
_cell.angle_beta   90.00
_cell.angle_gamma   90.00
#
_symmetry.space_group_name_H-M   'P 1'
#
loop_
_entity.id
_entity.type
_entity.pdbx_description
1 polymer ?
#
loop_
_entity_poly.entity_id
_entity_poly.type
_entity_poly.pdbx_seq_one_letter_code
_entity_poly.pdbx_strand_id
1 'polypeptide(L)'
;MSLPGAPPETVNDSDSLDRSGLLVIVGVFVALLVDGMDLQMLALALPSITKDLQLSPVRAGALSTFTLLGMGIGGVLAGWLADRVGRVRVVWWAVLIFSAFTGVIAWCQAYWQVAVMRFLSGFGIGALYSIGTLLAAEYVPTRVRTTILGTLQAGWSVGYVIAALLSAYVLPRFGWRPLFACAIVPGMLALVLLWTAPDPPSWKAGRGRTGSGATRRSLAVLWVDPSVRRTFLLWTATSIALQFGYYGANTWLPSYLVKDLGVNVQSMGWYVAGTYTMMVVGKVVTGYLADRAGRRVMWIVSGGLTAAYLPVLVYAATPGNVALLLLAFGFLYGAPYAINSTYLSESFPAGIRATAVATSYNLGRVGSTLSPVLIGMAAAQYSIGFGIALLGISYLLCALVPGLFIREKMFDPQAVATTAGPFDAAVGAAR
;
A
#
# COMPACT_ATOMS: atom_id res chain seq x y z
N MET A 1 -28.21 -45.05 -8.96
CA MET A 1 -28.98 -43.87 -8.49
C MET A 1 -27.96 -42.73 -8.40
N SER A 2 -27.83 -41.97 -9.50
CA SER A 2 -26.86 -40.90 -9.68
C SER A 2 -27.37 -39.62 -9.00
N LEU A 3 -26.55 -39.01 -8.14
CA LEU A 3 -26.83 -37.72 -7.52
C LEU A 3 -26.94 -36.63 -8.58
N PRO A 4 -27.86 -35.67 -8.48
CA PRO A 4 -27.97 -34.58 -9.43
C PRO A 4 -26.74 -33.66 -9.33
N GLY A 5 -26.16 -33.40 -10.50
CA GLY A 5 -24.92 -32.61 -10.66
C GLY A 5 -25.04 -31.20 -10.06
N ALA A 6 -24.00 -30.79 -9.39
CA ALA A 6 -23.77 -29.39 -9.08
C ALA A 6 -23.84 -28.56 -10.37
N PRO A 7 -24.48 -27.38 -10.35
CA PRO A 7 -24.49 -26.52 -11.53
C PRO A 7 -23.05 -26.15 -11.87
N PRO A 8 -22.69 -26.12 -13.15
CA PRO A 8 -21.33 -25.74 -13.56
C PRO A 8 -21.04 -24.33 -13.01
N GLU A 9 -19.90 -24.19 -12.35
CA GLU A 9 -19.34 -22.88 -12.07
C GLU A 9 -19.26 -22.14 -13.41
N THR A 10 -20.06 -21.11 -13.57
CA THR A 10 -19.94 -20.20 -14.71
C THR A 10 -18.67 -19.36 -14.51
N VAL A 11 -17.52 -20.02 -14.71
CA VAL A 11 -16.27 -19.34 -15.00
C VAL A 11 -16.55 -18.63 -16.32
N ASN A 12 -16.39 -17.33 -16.31
CA ASN A 12 -16.53 -16.52 -17.50
C ASN A 12 -15.32 -16.84 -18.39
N ASP A 13 -15.48 -17.87 -19.23
CA ASP A 13 -14.47 -18.45 -20.12
C ASP A 13 -14.38 -17.67 -21.45
N SER A 14 -14.82 -16.39 -21.44
CA SER A 14 -14.52 -15.50 -22.55
C SER A 14 -13.03 -15.18 -22.50
N ASP A 15 -12.28 -15.73 -23.43
CA ASP A 15 -10.82 -15.56 -23.64
C ASP A 15 -10.41 -14.09 -23.90
N SER A 16 -11.35 -13.14 -23.89
CA SER A 16 -11.12 -11.72 -24.16
C SER A 16 -11.74 -10.85 -23.07
N LEU A 17 -11.01 -9.85 -22.63
CA LEU A 17 -11.53 -8.77 -21.81
C LEU A 17 -12.68 -8.06 -22.53
N ASP A 18 -13.87 -8.14 -21.96
CA ASP A 18 -15.03 -7.36 -22.42
C ASP A 18 -14.75 -5.85 -22.23
N ARG A 19 -15.40 -5.02 -23.04
CA ARG A 19 -15.28 -3.56 -22.97
C ARG A 19 -15.56 -3.02 -21.56
N SER A 20 -16.50 -3.60 -20.85
CA SER A 20 -16.81 -3.25 -19.46
C SER A 20 -15.66 -3.57 -18.51
N GLY A 21 -15.02 -4.73 -18.66
CA GLY A 21 -13.84 -5.10 -17.89
C GLY A 21 -12.65 -4.17 -18.14
N LEU A 22 -12.43 -3.78 -19.39
CA LEU A 22 -11.38 -2.83 -19.74
C LEU A 22 -11.62 -1.46 -19.09
N LEU A 23 -12.85 -0.94 -19.14
CA LEU A 23 -13.21 0.34 -18.49
C LEU A 23 -12.99 0.29 -16.97
N VAL A 24 -13.36 -0.81 -16.32
CA VAL A 24 -13.12 -1.01 -14.88
C VAL A 24 -11.62 -1.03 -14.58
N ILE A 25 -10.84 -1.79 -15.34
CA ILE A 25 -9.39 -1.91 -15.14
C ILE A 25 -8.69 -0.55 -15.30
N VAL A 26 -9.01 0.17 -16.38
CA VAL A 26 -8.45 1.51 -16.63
C VAL A 26 -8.90 2.50 -15.55
N GLY A 27 -10.19 2.47 -15.16
CA GLY A 27 -10.74 3.33 -14.11
C GLY A 27 -10.06 3.08 -12.75
N VAL A 28 -9.88 1.82 -12.37
CA VAL A 28 -9.17 1.44 -11.14
C VAL A 28 -7.68 1.80 -11.23
N PHE A 29 -7.04 1.62 -12.40
CA PHE A 29 -5.64 2.03 -12.58
C PHE A 29 -5.46 3.54 -12.38
N VAL A 30 -6.29 4.37 -13.03
CA VAL A 30 -6.26 5.82 -12.86
C VAL A 30 -6.56 6.20 -11.41
N ALA A 31 -7.51 5.55 -10.77
CA ALA A 31 -7.85 5.79 -9.37
C ALA A 31 -6.66 5.46 -8.43
N LEU A 32 -5.96 4.33 -8.63
CA LEU A 32 -4.76 3.96 -7.86
C LEU A 32 -3.58 4.90 -8.14
N LEU A 33 -3.47 5.41 -9.37
CA LEU A 33 -2.48 6.42 -9.72
C LEU A 33 -2.72 7.71 -8.92
N VAL A 34 -3.98 8.17 -8.86
CA VAL A 34 -4.34 9.39 -8.10
C VAL A 34 -4.17 9.19 -6.60
N ASP A 35 -4.47 8.00 -6.08
CA ASP A 35 -4.20 7.61 -4.69
C ASP A 35 -2.69 7.74 -4.36
N GLY A 36 -1.83 7.17 -5.20
CA GLY A 36 -0.38 7.33 -5.07
C GLY A 36 0.05 8.80 -5.13
N MET A 37 -0.49 9.56 -6.08
CA MET A 37 -0.22 11.00 -6.18
C MET A 37 -0.57 11.73 -4.89
N ASP A 38 -1.75 11.49 -4.32
CA ASP A 38 -2.26 12.19 -3.14
C ASP A 38 -1.37 11.99 -1.91
N LEU A 39 -1.00 10.74 -1.63
CA LEU A 39 -0.10 10.43 -0.51
C LEU A 39 1.25 11.14 -0.67
N GLN A 40 1.78 11.14 -1.89
CA GLN A 40 3.08 11.73 -2.15
C GLN A 40 3.05 13.27 -2.19
N MET A 41 1.96 13.86 -2.69
CA MET A 41 1.77 15.32 -2.68
C MET A 41 1.87 15.91 -1.27
N LEU A 42 1.28 15.23 -0.27
CA LEU A 42 1.40 15.70 1.12
C LEU A 42 2.87 15.70 1.58
N ALA A 43 3.60 14.60 1.34
CA ALA A 43 5.01 14.49 1.76
C ALA A 43 5.88 15.57 1.10
N LEU A 44 5.71 15.79 -0.21
CA LEU A 44 6.46 16.79 -0.98
C LEU A 44 6.09 18.24 -0.58
N ALA A 45 4.81 18.50 -0.30
CA ALA A 45 4.35 19.81 0.13
C ALA A 45 4.64 20.10 1.62
N LEU A 46 4.94 19.07 2.43
CA LEU A 46 5.09 19.18 3.88
C LEU A 46 6.06 20.26 4.34
N PRO A 47 7.25 20.46 3.71
CA PRO A 47 8.14 21.57 4.05
C PRO A 47 7.47 22.95 3.88
N SER A 48 6.73 23.12 2.77
CA SER A 48 6.04 24.38 2.44
C SER A 48 4.84 24.62 3.36
N ILE A 49 4.04 23.59 3.63
CA ILE A 49 2.91 23.63 4.58
C ILE A 49 3.39 23.96 5.99
N THR A 50 4.48 23.31 6.42
CA THR A 50 5.09 23.55 7.74
C THR A 50 5.54 25.00 7.91
N LYS A 51 6.12 25.59 6.87
CA LYS A 51 6.55 26.99 6.87
C LYS A 51 5.35 27.95 6.86
N ASP A 52 4.36 27.69 6.01
CA ASP A 52 3.19 28.57 5.83
C ASP A 52 2.26 28.58 7.06
N LEU A 53 2.00 27.41 7.63
CA LEU A 53 1.11 27.26 8.81
C LEU A 53 1.88 27.25 10.15
N GLN A 54 3.18 27.54 10.17
CA GLN A 54 4.02 27.61 11.37
C GLN A 54 3.93 26.34 12.25
N LEU A 55 4.00 25.15 11.61
CA LEU A 55 3.80 23.89 12.31
C LEU A 55 5.05 23.40 13.01
N SER A 56 4.88 22.83 14.21
CA SER A 56 5.92 22.01 14.83
C SER A 56 6.12 20.70 14.04
N PRO A 57 7.30 20.04 14.13
CA PRO A 57 7.53 18.76 13.47
C PRO A 57 6.51 17.69 13.82
N VAL A 58 6.04 17.67 15.07
CA VAL A 58 5.00 16.74 15.53
C VAL A 58 3.68 16.96 14.79
N ARG A 59 3.22 18.22 14.70
CA ARG A 59 2.00 18.57 13.95
C ARG A 59 2.13 18.28 12.46
N ALA A 60 3.31 18.52 11.89
CA ALA A 60 3.59 18.19 10.50
C ALA A 60 3.45 16.68 10.23
N GLY A 61 4.08 15.83 11.04
CA GLY A 61 3.94 14.37 10.95
C GLY A 61 2.52 13.89 11.18
N ALA A 62 1.77 14.53 12.09
CA ALA A 62 0.38 14.18 12.39
C ALA A 62 -0.55 14.32 11.15
N LEU A 63 -0.26 15.21 10.19
CA LEU A 63 -1.04 15.31 8.95
C LEU A 63 -1.04 13.99 8.15
N SER A 64 0.11 13.33 8.03
CA SER A 64 0.20 12.00 7.41
C SER A 64 -0.49 10.93 8.26
N THR A 65 -0.34 10.99 9.58
CA THR A 65 -1.01 10.09 10.52
C THR A 65 -2.53 10.15 10.36
N PHE A 66 -3.13 11.34 10.24
CA PHE A 66 -4.58 11.48 10.02
C PHE A 66 -5.03 10.82 8.72
N THR A 67 -4.28 10.97 7.62
CA THR A 67 -4.57 10.27 6.37
C THR A 67 -4.54 8.75 6.56
N LEU A 68 -3.50 8.22 7.21
CA LEU A 68 -3.32 6.78 7.41
C LEU A 68 -4.35 6.17 8.37
N LEU A 69 -4.77 6.93 9.39
CA LEU A 69 -5.91 6.55 10.24
C LEU A 69 -7.21 6.46 9.43
N GLY A 70 -7.48 7.49 8.63
CA GLY A 70 -8.63 7.49 7.70
C GLY A 70 -8.61 6.27 6.77
N MET A 71 -7.44 5.95 6.20
CA MET A 71 -7.27 4.76 5.35
C MET A 71 -7.59 3.45 6.08
N GLY A 72 -7.16 3.30 7.33
CA GLY A 72 -7.44 2.11 8.12
C GLY A 72 -8.94 1.91 8.33
N ILE A 73 -9.62 2.96 8.80
CA ILE A 73 -11.06 2.92 9.08
C ILE A 73 -11.87 2.80 7.78
N GLY A 74 -11.53 3.60 6.77
CA GLY A 74 -12.20 3.61 5.46
C GLY A 74 -12.13 2.26 4.74
N GLY A 75 -10.97 1.59 4.78
CA GLY A 75 -10.80 0.27 4.18
C GLY A 75 -11.70 -0.81 4.83
N VAL A 76 -11.84 -0.79 6.15
CA VAL A 76 -12.72 -1.73 6.87
C VAL A 76 -14.19 -1.44 6.56
N LEU A 77 -14.61 -0.18 6.63
CA LEU A 77 -15.99 0.22 6.34
C LEU A 77 -16.37 -0.06 4.89
N ALA A 78 -15.45 0.18 3.95
CA ALA A 78 -15.69 -0.05 2.54
C ALA A 78 -15.89 -1.54 2.21
N GLY A 79 -15.15 -2.44 2.86
CA GLY A 79 -15.35 -3.88 2.70
C GLY A 79 -16.78 -4.28 3.06
N TRP A 80 -17.25 -3.87 4.24
CA TRP A 80 -18.61 -4.11 4.70
C TRP A 80 -19.69 -3.48 3.80
N LEU A 81 -19.44 -2.26 3.29
CA LEU A 81 -20.37 -1.54 2.42
C LEU A 81 -20.42 -2.15 1.01
N ALA A 82 -19.27 -2.58 0.47
CA ALA A 82 -19.16 -3.15 -0.87
C ALA A 82 -19.96 -4.44 -1.04
N ASP A 83 -20.04 -5.26 0.00
CA ASP A 83 -20.85 -6.47 0.00
C ASP A 83 -22.35 -6.19 -0.06
N ARG A 84 -22.81 -5.02 0.40
CA ARG A 84 -24.22 -4.63 0.49
C ARG A 84 -24.70 -3.78 -0.68
N VAL A 85 -23.94 -2.78 -1.05
CA VAL A 85 -24.35 -1.72 -2.01
C VAL A 85 -23.85 -1.99 -3.42
N GLY A 86 -22.73 -2.74 -3.55
CA GLY A 86 -22.06 -3.02 -4.82
C GLY A 86 -20.61 -2.51 -4.81
N ARG A 87 -19.74 -3.23 -5.51
CA ARG A 87 -18.30 -2.93 -5.49
C ARG A 87 -17.96 -1.70 -6.29
N VAL A 88 -18.53 -1.55 -7.49
CA VAL A 88 -18.31 -0.38 -8.36
C VAL A 88 -18.77 0.89 -7.67
N ARG A 89 -19.96 0.86 -7.06
CA ARG A 89 -20.51 2.04 -6.35
C ARG A 89 -19.59 2.47 -5.20
N VAL A 90 -19.08 1.52 -4.42
CA VAL A 90 -18.17 1.84 -3.29
C VAL A 90 -16.85 2.41 -3.80
N VAL A 91 -16.27 1.86 -4.87
CA VAL A 91 -15.05 2.42 -5.49
C VAL A 91 -15.32 3.82 -6.04
N TRP A 92 -16.47 4.04 -6.68
CA TRP A 92 -16.86 5.36 -7.20
C TRP A 92 -16.98 6.41 -6.07
N TRP A 93 -17.68 6.07 -4.97
CA TRP A 93 -17.79 6.96 -3.80
C TRP A 93 -16.43 7.18 -3.14
N ALA A 94 -15.58 6.17 -3.09
CA ALA A 94 -14.23 6.27 -2.57
C ALA A 94 -13.39 7.29 -3.35
N VAL A 95 -13.42 7.21 -4.70
CA VAL A 95 -12.73 8.16 -5.57
C VAL A 95 -13.28 9.59 -5.39
N LEU A 96 -14.60 9.74 -5.32
CA LEU A 96 -15.23 11.04 -5.10
C LEU A 96 -14.80 11.65 -3.77
N ILE A 97 -14.87 10.88 -2.69
CA ILE A 97 -14.52 11.33 -1.33
C ILE A 97 -13.07 11.81 -1.28
N PHE A 98 -12.13 10.95 -1.70
CA PHE A 98 -10.72 11.33 -1.58
C PHE A 98 -10.36 12.49 -2.52
N SER A 99 -10.85 12.51 -3.75
CA SER A 99 -10.56 13.60 -4.70
C SER A 99 -11.16 14.93 -4.25
N ALA A 100 -12.40 14.93 -3.75
CA ALA A 100 -13.04 16.13 -3.25
C ALA A 100 -12.31 16.70 -2.03
N PHE A 101 -12.07 15.88 -1.01
CA PHE A 101 -11.41 16.35 0.20
C PHE A 101 -9.94 16.71 -0.01
N THR A 102 -9.22 16.01 -0.90
CA THR A 102 -7.87 16.42 -1.32
C THR A 102 -7.89 17.76 -2.03
N GLY A 103 -8.82 17.96 -2.96
CA GLY A 103 -8.98 19.24 -3.65
C GLY A 103 -9.28 20.40 -2.70
N VAL A 104 -10.18 20.19 -1.72
CA VAL A 104 -10.56 21.23 -0.74
C VAL A 104 -9.37 21.69 0.10
N ILE A 105 -8.30 20.89 0.25
CA ILE A 105 -7.08 21.31 0.94
C ILE A 105 -6.49 22.59 0.35
N ALA A 106 -6.65 22.83 -0.96
CA ALA A 106 -6.18 24.05 -1.61
C ALA A 106 -6.72 25.35 -0.98
N TRP A 107 -7.88 25.29 -0.37
CA TRP A 107 -8.53 26.43 0.29
C TRP A 107 -8.33 26.47 1.82
N CYS A 108 -7.66 25.48 2.41
CA CYS A 108 -7.41 25.43 3.85
C CYS A 108 -6.40 26.54 4.27
N GLN A 109 -6.72 27.22 5.38
CA GLN A 109 -5.88 28.29 5.95
C GLN A 109 -5.35 27.93 7.35
N ALA A 110 -5.89 26.88 7.98
CA ALA A 110 -5.51 26.46 9.32
C ALA A 110 -5.15 24.97 9.38
N TYR A 111 -4.27 24.64 10.32
CA TYR A 111 -3.84 23.25 10.56
C TYR A 111 -4.99 22.26 10.70
N TRP A 112 -5.98 22.58 11.54
CA TRP A 112 -7.10 21.68 11.81
C TRP A 112 -7.94 21.40 10.56
N GLN A 113 -8.08 22.38 9.64
CA GLN A 113 -8.77 22.19 8.37
C GLN A 113 -8.04 21.16 7.51
N VAL A 114 -6.72 21.33 7.34
CA VAL A 114 -5.89 20.36 6.59
C VAL A 114 -5.97 18.98 7.23
N ALA A 115 -5.88 18.89 8.57
CA ALA A 115 -5.93 17.62 9.30
C ALA A 115 -7.27 16.88 9.08
N VAL A 116 -8.40 17.60 9.17
CA VAL A 116 -9.73 17.02 8.92
C VAL A 116 -9.86 16.56 7.46
N MET A 117 -9.44 17.40 6.50
CA MET A 117 -9.49 17.02 5.07
C MET A 117 -8.60 15.81 4.79
N ARG A 118 -7.41 15.71 5.39
CA ARG A 118 -6.52 14.54 5.29
C ARG A 118 -7.13 13.27 5.86
N PHE A 119 -7.82 13.38 7.00
CA PHE A 119 -8.53 12.24 7.60
C PHE A 119 -9.68 11.76 6.70
N LEU A 120 -10.49 12.69 6.18
CA LEU A 120 -11.62 12.38 5.32
C LEU A 120 -11.17 11.84 3.94
N SER A 121 -10.12 12.41 3.33
CA SER A 121 -9.56 11.87 2.10
C SER A 121 -9.01 10.45 2.31
N GLY A 122 -8.40 10.20 3.47
CA GLY A 122 -7.93 8.88 3.87
C GLY A 122 -9.02 7.79 3.79
N PHE A 123 -10.26 8.09 4.15
CA PHE A 123 -11.37 7.13 4.03
C PHE A 123 -11.53 6.61 2.60
N GLY A 124 -11.52 7.51 1.61
CA GLY A 124 -11.62 7.14 0.22
C GLY A 124 -10.43 6.32 -0.26
N ILE A 125 -9.22 6.73 0.10
CA ILE A 125 -7.96 6.05 -0.25
C ILE A 125 -7.96 4.60 0.27
N GLY A 126 -8.33 4.38 1.55
CA GLY A 126 -8.35 3.05 2.16
C GLY A 126 -9.38 2.11 1.51
N ALA A 127 -10.53 2.65 1.13
CA ALA A 127 -11.57 1.94 0.40
C ALA A 127 -11.12 1.51 -1.00
N LEU A 128 -10.47 2.42 -1.72
CA LEU A 128 -10.04 2.21 -3.10
C LEU A 128 -9.02 1.08 -3.21
N TYR A 129 -8.00 1.07 -2.36
CA TYR A 129 -6.95 0.06 -2.42
C TYR A 129 -7.51 -1.35 -2.26
N SER A 130 -8.39 -1.57 -1.27
CA SER A 130 -8.93 -2.90 -0.97
C SER A 130 -10.01 -3.34 -1.95
N ILE A 131 -10.98 -2.48 -2.24
CA ILE A 131 -12.14 -2.84 -3.07
C ILE A 131 -11.83 -2.68 -4.56
N GLY A 132 -11.00 -1.71 -4.93
CA GLY A 132 -10.61 -1.49 -6.34
C GLY A 132 -9.81 -2.67 -6.90
N THR A 133 -8.83 -3.20 -6.15
CA THR A 133 -8.08 -4.38 -6.58
C THR A 133 -8.95 -5.63 -6.63
N LEU A 134 -9.86 -5.80 -5.68
CA LEU A 134 -10.83 -6.89 -5.68
C LEU A 134 -11.78 -6.80 -6.88
N LEU A 135 -12.32 -5.61 -7.15
CA LEU A 135 -13.19 -5.33 -8.29
C LEU A 135 -12.49 -5.69 -9.61
N ALA A 136 -11.25 -5.22 -9.79
CA ALA A 136 -10.47 -5.54 -10.99
C ALA A 136 -10.23 -7.05 -11.14
N ALA A 137 -9.91 -7.75 -10.04
CA ALA A 137 -9.66 -9.19 -10.05
C ALA A 137 -10.85 -10.02 -10.54
N GLU A 138 -12.08 -9.51 -10.39
CA GLU A 138 -13.31 -10.21 -10.82
C GLU A 138 -13.63 -10.04 -12.32
N TYR A 139 -13.09 -9.00 -12.96
CA TYR A 139 -13.25 -8.78 -14.39
C TYR A 139 -12.15 -9.42 -15.23
N VAL A 140 -11.02 -9.80 -14.59
CA VAL A 140 -9.84 -10.27 -15.30
C VAL A 140 -9.85 -11.79 -15.41
N PRO A 141 -9.69 -12.36 -16.64
CA PRO A 141 -9.52 -13.80 -16.85
C PRO A 141 -8.36 -14.36 -16.01
N THR A 142 -8.53 -15.57 -15.49
CA THR A 142 -7.55 -16.20 -14.59
C THR A 142 -6.16 -16.27 -15.20
N ARG A 143 -6.06 -16.50 -16.51
CA ARG A 143 -4.81 -16.63 -17.26
C ARG A 143 -3.89 -15.40 -17.16
N VAL A 144 -4.45 -14.18 -17.14
CA VAL A 144 -3.70 -12.91 -17.15
C VAL A 144 -3.87 -12.10 -15.87
N ARG A 145 -4.57 -12.67 -14.88
CA ARG A 145 -4.96 -11.97 -13.64
C ARG A 145 -3.76 -11.41 -12.87
N THR A 146 -2.71 -12.21 -12.69
CA THR A 146 -1.52 -11.78 -11.94
C THR A 146 -0.81 -10.61 -12.62
N THR A 147 -0.68 -10.67 -13.96
CA THR A 147 -0.05 -9.59 -14.75
C THR A 147 -0.85 -8.29 -14.65
N ILE A 148 -2.17 -8.37 -14.81
CA ILE A 148 -3.02 -7.16 -14.76
C ILE A 148 -3.06 -6.57 -13.36
N LEU A 149 -3.21 -7.38 -12.31
CA LEU A 149 -3.18 -6.89 -10.93
C LEU A 149 -1.81 -6.31 -10.56
N GLY A 150 -0.71 -6.89 -11.06
CA GLY A 150 0.63 -6.33 -10.93
C GLY A 150 0.76 -4.96 -11.62
N THR A 151 0.19 -4.82 -12.83
CA THR A 151 0.17 -3.54 -13.56
C THR A 151 -0.64 -2.49 -12.80
N LEU A 152 -1.78 -2.87 -12.21
CA LEU A 152 -2.57 -1.96 -11.36
C LEU A 152 -1.77 -1.43 -10.18
N GLN A 153 -0.99 -2.28 -9.53
CA GLN A 153 -0.11 -1.87 -8.45
C GLN A 153 1.02 -0.94 -8.91
N ALA A 154 1.47 -1.08 -10.16
CA ALA A 154 2.43 -0.15 -10.75
C ALA A 154 1.85 1.25 -10.91
N GLY A 155 0.53 1.38 -11.13
CA GLY A 155 -0.18 2.67 -11.20
C GLY A 155 0.08 3.54 -9.98
N TRP A 156 0.08 2.95 -8.79
CA TRP A 156 0.39 3.66 -7.54
C TRP A 156 1.82 4.24 -7.51
N SER A 157 2.81 3.45 -7.97
CA SER A 157 4.20 3.93 -8.07
C SER A 157 4.37 5.01 -9.15
N VAL A 158 3.65 4.90 -10.27
CA VAL A 158 3.61 5.94 -11.32
C VAL A 158 3.01 7.23 -10.75
N GLY A 159 1.96 7.13 -9.93
CA GLY A 159 1.39 8.27 -9.23
C GLY A 159 2.41 9.02 -8.37
N TYR A 160 3.28 8.31 -7.68
CA TYR A 160 4.38 8.89 -6.89
C TYR A 160 5.35 9.70 -7.76
N VAL A 161 5.75 9.15 -8.91
CA VAL A 161 6.65 9.84 -9.85
C VAL A 161 5.99 11.10 -10.41
N ILE A 162 4.72 11.00 -10.83
CA ILE A 162 3.97 12.15 -11.36
C ILE A 162 3.83 13.24 -10.29
N ALA A 163 3.49 12.89 -9.05
CA ALA A 163 3.41 13.85 -7.94
C ALA A 163 4.74 14.56 -7.71
N ALA A 164 5.87 13.84 -7.79
CA ALA A 164 7.20 14.41 -7.61
C ALA A 164 7.56 15.40 -8.74
N LEU A 165 7.30 15.02 -9.99
CA LEU A 165 7.52 15.91 -11.15
C LEU A 165 6.61 17.13 -11.11
N LEU A 166 5.34 16.94 -10.77
CA LEU A 166 4.39 18.04 -10.62
C LEU A 166 4.82 19.00 -9.51
N SER A 167 5.29 18.47 -8.38
CA SER A 167 5.75 19.27 -7.26
C SER A 167 7.03 20.07 -7.60
N ALA A 168 7.96 19.50 -8.37
CA ALA A 168 9.14 20.20 -8.84
C ALA A 168 8.81 21.45 -9.67
N TYR A 169 7.67 21.42 -10.36
CA TYR A 169 7.23 22.56 -11.17
C TYR A 169 6.29 23.51 -10.40
N VAL A 170 5.28 22.95 -9.70
CA VAL A 170 4.20 23.73 -9.07
C VAL A 170 4.64 24.40 -7.78
N LEU A 171 5.35 23.68 -6.88
CA LEU A 171 5.71 24.21 -5.55
C LEU A 171 6.56 25.48 -5.61
N PRO A 172 7.61 25.60 -6.47
CA PRO A 172 8.44 26.81 -6.52
C PRO A 172 7.73 28.03 -7.09
N ARG A 173 6.72 27.82 -7.96
CA ARG A 173 6.04 28.90 -8.69
C ARG A 173 4.75 29.35 -8.07
N PHE A 174 3.94 28.38 -7.58
CA PHE A 174 2.56 28.59 -7.18
C PHE A 174 2.29 28.20 -5.71
N GLY A 175 3.28 27.63 -5.03
CA GLY A 175 3.12 27.13 -3.67
C GLY A 175 2.39 25.78 -3.61
N TRP A 176 2.07 25.36 -2.37
CA TRP A 176 1.54 24.02 -2.12
C TRP A 176 0.03 23.86 -2.42
N ARG A 177 -0.75 24.95 -2.33
CA ARG A 177 -2.21 24.89 -2.52
C ARG A 177 -2.64 24.40 -3.90
N PRO A 178 -2.13 24.95 -5.02
CA PRO A 178 -2.49 24.47 -6.35
C PRO A 178 -2.07 23.02 -6.62
N LEU A 179 -1.05 22.51 -5.95
CA LEU A 179 -0.63 21.12 -6.08
C LEU A 179 -1.76 20.16 -5.71
N PHE A 180 -2.49 20.42 -4.60
CA PHE A 180 -3.65 19.62 -4.21
C PHE A 180 -4.85 19.79 -5.15
N ALA A 181 -5.05 20.99 -5.68
CA ALA A 181 -6.11 21.23 -6.69
C ALA A 181 -5.88 20.39 -7.97
N CYS A 182 -4.63 20.18 -8.38
CA CYS A 182 -4.31 19.36 -9.55
C CYS A 182 -4.78 17.90 -9.41
N ALA A 183 -4.95 17.37 -8.19
CA ALA A 183 -5.43 16.00 -7.98
C ALA A 183 -6.91 15.81 -8.37
N ILE A 184 -7.68 16.87 -8.48
CA ILE A 184 -9.10 16.82 -8.90
C ILE A 184 -9.22 16.28 -10.32
N VAL A 185 -8.36 16.70 -11.24
CA VAL A 185 -8.47 16.38 -12.67
C VAL A 185 -8.42 14.87 -12.95
N PRO A 186 -7.36 14.13 -12.53
CA PRO A 186 -7.34 12.69 -12.75
C PRO A 186 -8.38 11.95 -11.88
N GLY A 187 -8.79 12.51 -10.73
CA GLY A 187 -9.91 11.99 -9.95
C GLY A 187 -11.24 12.05 -10.72
N MET A 188 -11.53 13.16 -11.37
CA MET A 188 -12.70 13.30 -12.24
C MET A 188 -12.66 12.33 -13.42
N LEU A 189 -11.50 12.11 -14.03
CA LEU A 189 -11.33 11.12 -15.08
C LEU A 189 -11.67 9.70 -14.57
N ALA A 190 -11.17 9.31 -13.41
CA ALA A 190 -11.49 8.02 -12.80
C ALA A 190 -13.00 7.88 -12.52
N LEU A 191 -13.65 8.94 -12.03
CA LEU A 191 -15.11 8.95 -11.79
C LEU A 191 -15.91 8.75 -13.08
N VAL A 192 -15.53 9.42 -14.17
CA VAL A 192 -16.18 9.28 -15.47
C VAL A 192 -16.03 7.85 -16.00
N LEU A 193 -14.83 7.27 -15.91
CA LEU A 193 -14.57 5.90 -16.36
C LEU A 193 -15.36 4.86 -15.56
N LEU A 194 -15.55 5.07 -14.26
CA LEU A 194 -16.27 4.15 -13.38
C LEU A 194 -17.80 4.39 -13.38
N TRP A 195 -18.28 5.52 -13.88
CA TRP A 195 -19.72 5.88 -13.88
C TRP A 195 -20.59 4.86 -14.60
N THR A 196 -20.11 4.37 -15.74
CA THR A 196 -20.85 3.44 -16.61
C THR A 196 -20.48 1.98 -16.35
N ALA A 197 -19.56 1.70 -15.42
CA ALA A 197 -19.10 0.36 -15.14
C ALA A 197 -20.19 -0.43 -14.38
N PRO A 198 -20.60 -1.63 -14.85
CA PRO A 198 -21.54 -2.49 -14.12
C PRO A 198 -20.86 -3.19 -12.95
N ASP A 199 -21.66 -3.58 -11.92
CA ASP A 199 -21.13 -4.49 -10.89
C ASP A 199 -20.89 -5.89 -11.46
N PRO A 200 -19.83 -6.61 -11.00
CA PRO A 200 -19.47 -7.92 -11.51
C PRO A 200 -20.60 -8.95 -11.40
N PRO A 201 -20.74 -9.86 -12.38
CA PRO A 201 -21.74 -10.94 -12.30
C PRO A 201 -21.58 -11.84 -11.05
N SER A 202 -20.32 -12.08 -10.63
CA SER A 202 -19.98 -12.83 -9.41
C SER A 202 -20.57 -12.21 -8.14
N TRP A 203 -20.56 -10.88 -8.02
CA TRP A 203 -21.20 -10.18 -6.91
C TRP A 203 -22.73 -10.32 -6.94
N LYS A 204 -23.33 -10.18 -8.14
CA LYS A 204 -24.79 -10.37 -8.31
C LYS A 204 -25.23 -11.77 -7.92
N ALA A 205 -24.49 -12.80 -8.29
CA ALA A 205 -24.77 -14.19 -7.96
C ALA A 205 -24.55 -14.51 -6.47
N GLY A 206 -23.61 -13.81 -5.81
CA GLY A 206 -23.30 -13.99 -4.39
C GLY A 206 -24.19 -13.20 -3.43
N ARG A 207 -25.05 -12.34 -3.92
CA ARG A 207 -25.92 -11.45 -3.14
C ARG A 207 -26.99 -12.25 -2.37
N GLY A 208 -26.64 -12.82 -1.27
CA GLY A 208 -27.47 -13.67 -0.42
C GLY A 208 -26.70 -14.81 0.26
N ARG A 209 -25.45 -15.08 -0.14
CA ARG A 209 -24.64 -16.20 0.39
C ARG A 209 -23.51 -15.76 1.36
N THR A 210 -23.13 -14.49 1.40
CA THR A 210 -22.06 -13.98 2.29
C THR A 210 -22.61 -13.65 3.67
N GLY A 211 -22.78 -14.68 4.49
CA GLY A 211 -23.00 -14.48 5.91
C GLY A 211 -21.70 -14.08 6.61
N SER A 212 -21.75 -13.07 7.49
CA SER A 212 -20.68 -12.63 8.40
C SER A 212 -20.03 -13.78 9.21
N GLY A 213 -20.63 -14.96 9.21
CA GLY A 213 -20.14 -16.17 9.86
C GLY A 213 -18.88 -16.78 9.23
N ALA A 214 -18.68 -16.63 7.92
CA ALA A 214 -17.51 -17.22 7.25
C ALA A 214 -16.20 -16.50 7.65
N THR A 215 -16.20 -15.17 7.66
CA THR A 215 -15.02 -14.36 8.06
C THR A 215 -14.70 -14.53 9.54
N ARG A 216 -15.72 -14.61 10.41
CA ARG A 216 -15.54 -14.81 11.85
C ARG A 216 -14.95 -16.19 12.17
N ARG A 217 -15.41 -17.25 11.47
CA ARG A 217 -14.83 -18.60 11.59
C ARG A 217 -13.38 -18.62 11.09
N SER A 218 -13.09 -17.94 9.99
CA SER A 218 -11.75 -17.87 9.41
C SER A 218 -10.74 -17.16 10.34
N LEU A 219 -11.14 -16.10 11.05
CA LEU A 219 -10.32 -15.43 12.04
C LEU A 219 -10.05 -16.31 13.27
N ALA A 220 -11.05 -17.06 13.74
CA ALA A 220 -10.90 -17.98 14.88
C ALA A 220 -9.84 -19.06 14.59
N VAL A 221 -9.76 -19.55 13.35
CA VAL A 221 -8.78 -20.58 12.94
C VAL A 221 -7.34 -20.09 13.09
N LEU A 222 -7.05 -18.78 12.94
CA LEU A 222 -5.71 -18.21 13.15
C LEU A 222 -5.20 -18.40 14.59
N TRP A 223 -6.09 -18.62 15.55
CA TRP A 223 -5.77 -18.75 16.98
C TRP A 223 -5.78 -20.18 17.48
N VAL A 224 -6.41 -21.13 16.75
CA VAL A 224 -6.56 -22.54 17.17
C VAL A 224 -5.24 -23.29 17.08
N ASP A 225 -4.51 -23.19 15.96
CA ASP A 225 -3.24 -23.86 15.76
C ASP A 225 -2.07 -22.98 16.28
N PRO A 226 -1.30 -23.45 17.27
CA PRO A 226 -0.15 -22.70 17.80
C PRO A 226 0.90 -22.33 16.74
N SER A 227 1.12 -23.16 15.72
CA SER A 227 2.09 -22.92 14.65
C SER A 227 1.60 -21.80 13.70
N VAL A 228 0.33 -21.83 13.35
CA VAL A 228 -0.33 -20.78 12.53
C VAL A 228 -0.36 -19.47 13.30
N ARG A 229 -0.75 -19.51 14.58
CA ARG A 229 -0.77 -18.32 15.45
C ARG A 229 0.62 -17.69 15.57
N ARG A 230 1.67 -18.47 15.80
CA ARG A 230 3.05 -17.99 15.85
C ARG A 230 3.44 -17.30 14.53
N THR A 231 3.22 -17.96 13.40
CA THR A 231 3.50 -17.43 12.07
C THR A 231 2.73 -16.13 11.81
N PHE A 232 1.45 -16.08 12.18
CA PHE A 232 0.59 -14.91 12.06
C PHE A 232 1.10 -13.72 12.88
N LEU A 233 1.49 -13.94 14.15
CA LEU A 233 2.03 -12.89 15.02
C LEU A 233 3.38 -12.37 14.52
N LEU A 234 4.27 -13.26 14.04
CA LEU A 234 5.55 -12.87 13.45
C LEU A 234 5.35 -12.01 12.19
N TRP A 235 4.43 -12.40 11.30
CA TRP A 235 4.12 -11.62 10.11
C TRP A 235 3.41 -10.30 10.42
N THR A 236 2.59 -10.27 11.45
CA THR A 236 1.97 -9.01 11.92
C THR A 236 3.04 -8.06 12.43
N ALA A 237 3.96 -8.51 13.27
CA ALA A 237 5.09 -7.70 13.75
C ALA A 237 5.97 -7.22 12.59
N THR A 238 6.26 -8.10 11.63
CA THR A 238 7.01 -7.78 10.42
C THR A 238 6.29 -6.71 9.58
N SER A 239 4.98 -6.84 9.39
CA SER A 239 4.17 -5.87 8.64
C SER A 239 4.11 -4.51 9.32
N ILE A 240 4.05 -4.48 10.68
CA ILE A 240 4.15 -3.24 11.45
C ILE A 240 5.51 -2.58 11.23
N ALA A 241 6.61 -3.34 11.36
CA ALA A 241 7.96 -2.82 11.16
C ALA A 241 8.19 -2.33 9.72
N LEU A 242 7.78 -3.12 8.71
CA LEU A 242 7.92 -2.77 7.30
C LEU A 242 7.17 -1.47 6.96
N GLN A 243 5.91 -1.38 7.37
CA GLN A 243 5.09 -0.19 7.09
C GLN A 243 5.54 1.02 7.91
N PHE A 244 6.04 0.82 9.14
CA PHE A 244 6.65 1.88 9.92
C PHE A 244 7.85 2.50 9.19
N GLY A 245 8.78 1.69 8.72
CA GLY A 245 9.96 2.14 7.97
C GLY A 245 9.58 2.84 6.67
N TYR A 246 8.67 2.22 5.91
CA TYR A 246 8.26 2.74 4.60
C TYR A 246 7.55 4.10 4.69
N TYR A 247 6.49 4.19 5.46
CA TYR A 247 5.69 5.42 5.53
C TYR A 247 6.42 6.54 6.29
N GLY A 248 7.30 6.19 7.24
CA GLY A 248 8.16 7.15 7.90
C GLY A 248 9.12 7.83 6.93
N ALA A 249 9.87 7.04 6.16
CA ALA A 249 10.77 7.58 5.15
C ALA A 249 10.00 8.37 4.08
N ASN A 250 8.88 7.80 3.59
CA ASN A 250 8.05 8.45 2.57
C ASN A 250 7.56 9.85 2.99
N THR A 251 7.15 10.00 4.25
CA THR A 251 6.64 11.27 4.78
C THR A 251 7.74 12.30 4.98
N TRP A 252 8.89 11.88 5.50
CA TRP A 252 9.90 12.82 5.98
C TRP A 252 11.08 13.06 5.04
N LEU A 253 11.28 12.20 4.03
CA LEU A 253 12.37 12.34 3.06
C LEU A 253 12.38 13.71 2.35
N PRO A 254 11.26 14.23 1.82
CA PRO A 254 11.24 15.56 1.21
C PRO A 254 11.60 16.68 2.21
N SER A 255 11.09 16.57 3.46
CA SER A 255 11.40 17.53 4.50
C SER A 255 12.87 17.50 4.92
N TYR A 256 13.48 16.33 4.98
CA TYR A 256 14.92 16.14 5.23
C TYR A 256 15.78 16.84 4.17
N LEU A 257 15.44 16.62 2.89
CA LEU A 257 16.16 17.25 1.78
C LEU A 257 16.13 18.78 1.85
N VAL A 258 14.96 19.35 2.16
CA VAL A 258 14.80 20.81 2.17
C VAL A 258 15.32 21.42 3.46
N LYS A 259 15.02 20.84 4.64
CA LYS A 259 15.32 21.47 5.93
C LYS A 259 16.69 21.13 6.47
N ASP A 260 17.11 19.86 6.38
CA ASP A 260 18.39 19.42 6.95
C ASP A 260 19.55 19.61 5.95
N LEU A 261 19.30 19.32 4.65
CA LEU A 261 20.34 19.43 3.61
C LEU A 261 20.30 20.75 2.81
N GLY A 262 19.28 21.59 3.00
CA GLY A 262 19.16 22.87 2.27
C GLY A 262 18.93 22.73 0.76
N VAL A 263 18.48 21.57 0.29
CA VAL A 263 18.16 21.36 -1.13
C VAL A 263 16.96 22.21 -1.51
N ASN A 264 17.02 22.91 -2.64
CA ASN A 264 15.88 23.68 -3.11
C ASN A 264 14.71 22.78 -3.49
N VAL A 265 13.48 23.33 -3.40
CA VAL A 265 12.22 22.58 -3.60
C VAL A 265 12.12 21.97 -4.99
N GLN A 266 12.64 22.63 -6.02
CA GLN A 266 12.64 22.11 -7.39
C GLN A 266 13.53 20.86 -7.51
N SER A 267 14.77 20.94 -7.02
CA SER A 267 15.71 19.81 -7.03
C SER A 267 15.19 18.66 -6.16
N MET A 268 14.57 18.95 -5.00
CA MET A 268 13.91 17.94 -4.15
C MET A 268 12.89 17.13 -4.97
N GLY A 269 12.03 17.79 -5.75
CA GLY A 269 11.04 17.09 -6.59
C GLY A 269 11.70 16.13 -7.59
N TRP A 270 12.75 16.57 -8.29
CA TRP A 270 13.50 15.72 -9.23
C TRP A 270 14.20 14.57 -8.53
N TYR A 271 14.83 14.78 -7.38
CA TYR A 271 15.54 13.75 -6.62
C TYR A 271 14.56 12.68 -6.12
N VAL A 272 13.41 13.10 -5.61
CA VAL A 272 12.36 12.19 -5.16
C VAL A 272 11.76 11.42 -6.35
N ALA A 273 11.55 12.04 -7.51
CA ALA A 273 11.12 11.35 -8.73
C ALA A 273 12.12 10.25 -9.15
N GLY A 274 13.42 10.56 -9.13
CA GLY A 274 14.50 9.61 -9.38
C GLY A 274 14.48 8.44 -8.38
N THR A 275 14.28 8.74 -7.09
CA THR A 275 14.19 7.75 -6.01
C THR A 275 13.05 6.75 -6.28
N TYR A 276 11.86 7.23 -6.63
CA TYR A 276 10.72 6.32 -6.90
C TYR A 276 10.84 5.57 -8.21
N THR A 277 11.48 6.16 -9.21
CA THR A 277 11.82 5.45 -10.45
C THR A 277 12.76 4.27 -10.15
N MET A 278 13.82 4.52 -9.38
CA MET A 278 14.74 3.45 -8.95
C MET A 278 14.08 2.44 -8.01
N MET A 279 13.07 2.84 -7.25
CA MET A 279 12.27 1.91 -6.44
C MET A 279 11.53 0.89 -7.32
N VAL A 280 10.99 1.30 -8.47
CA VAL A 280 10.36 0.36 -9.41
C VAL A 280 11.39 -0.63 -9.94
N VAL A 281 12.56 -0.14 -10.36
CA VAL A 281 13.67 -0.99 -10.82
C VAL A 281 14.09 -1.97 -9.73
N GLY A 282 14.27 -1.49 -8.50
CA GLY A 282 14.64 -2.30 -7.35
C GLY A 282 13.63 -3.41 -7.06
N LYS A 283 12.33 -3.11 -7.13
CA LYS A 283 11.27 -4.13 -6.99
C LYS A 283 11.35 -5.23 -8.04
N VAL A 284 11.54 -4.87 -9.31
CA VAL A 284 11.63 -5.84 -10.41
C VAL A 284 12.85 -6.73 -10.25
N VAL A 285 14.02 -6.14 -10.03
CA VAL A 285 15.29 -6.88 -9.85
C VAL A 285 15.22 -7.78 -8.63
N THR A 286 14.74 -7.27 -7.51
CA THR A 286 14.63 -8.06 -6.26
C THR A 286 13.62 -9.20 -6.39
N GLY A 287 12.48 -8.98 -7.07
CA GLY A 287 11.52 -10.04 -7.36
C GLY A 287 12.14 -11.15 -8.17
N TYR A 288 12.85 -10.81 -9.25
CA TYR A 288 13.56 -11.77 -10.08
C TYR A 288 14.65 -12.56 -9.33
N LEU A 289 15.43 -11.88 -8.49
CA LEU A 289 16.44 -12.52 -7.67
C LEU A 289 15.83 -13.41 -6.59
N ALA A 290 14.69 -13.03 -6.02
CA ALA A 290 13.98 -13.82 -5.03
C ALA A 290 13.43 -15.14 -5.60
N ASP A 291 13.04 -15.15 -6.87
CA ASP A 291 12.64 -16.39 -7.54
C ASP A 291 13.79 -17.37 -7.76
N ARG A 292 15.04 -16.88 -7.82
CA ARG A 292 16.25 -17.70 -8.04
C ARG A 292 17.00 -18.06 -6.75
N ALA A 293 17.18 -17.08 -5.85
CA ALA A 293 17.97 -17.25 -4.63
C ALA A 293 17.12 -17.65 -3.41
N GLY A 294 15.79 -17.65 -3.54
CA GLY A 294 14.84 -17.91 -2.46
C GLY A 294 14.32 -16.63 -1.80
N ARG A 295 13.04 -16.69 -1.37
CA ARG A 295 12.33 -15.54 -0.79
C ARG A 295 12.95 -15.11 0.53
N ARG A 296 13.32 -16.08 1.38
CA ARG A 296 13.88 -15.84 2.72
C ARG A 296 15.23 -15.14 2.63
N VAL A 297 16.13 -15.61 1.77
CA VAL A 297 17.47 -15.03 1.61
C VAL A 297 17.35 -13.60 1.10
N MET A 298 16.58 -13.40 0.04
CA MET A 298 16.40 -12.06 -0.54
C MET A 298 15.65 -11.10 0.38
N TRP A 299 14.77 -11.63 1.25
CA TRP A 299 14.12 -10.83 2.29
C TRP A 299 15.12 -10.29 3.30
N ILE A 300 16.00 -11.15 3.83
CA ILE A 300 17.05 -10.77 4.79
C ILE A 300 18.02 -9.76 4.13
N VAL A 301 18.48 -10.06 2.92
CA VAL A 301 19.43 -9.22 2.19
C VAL A 301 18.83 -7.84 1.90
N SER A 302 17.64 -7.79 1.31
CA SER A 302 17.01 -6.51 0.95
C SER A 302 16.67 -5.65 2.16
N GLY A 303 16.06 -6.23 3.20
CA GLY A 303 15.74 -5.54 4.44
C GLY A 303 17.00 -5.12 5.21
N GLY A 304 18.00 -6.00 5.30
CA GLY A 304 19.28 -5.71 5.96
C GLY A 304 20.09 -4.61 5.25
N LEU A 305 20.17 -4.65 3.92
CA LEU A 305 20.82 -3.59 3.13
C LEU A 305 20.08 -2.25 3.28
N THR A 306 18.74 -2.25 3.26
CA THR A 306 17.96 -1.04 3.50
C THR A 306 18.22 -0.49 4.91
N ALA A 307 18.25 -1.35 5.91
CA ALA A 307 18.53 -0.98 7.30
C ALA A 307 19.93 -0.32 7.45
N ALA A 308 20.94 -0.94 6.86
CA ALA A 308 22.31 -0.43 6.91
C ALA A 308 22.50 0.85 6.10
N TYR A 309 21.74 0.99 5.01
CA TYR A 309 21.87 2.15 4.10
C TYR A 309 21.23 3.43 4.65
N LEU A 310 20.19 3.34 5.46
CA LEU A 310 19.51 4.52 6.02
C LEU A 310 20.44 5.43 6.84
N PRO A 311 21.28 4.93 7.76
CA PRO A 311 22.29 5.76 8.40
C PRO A 311 23.30 6.36 7.39
N VAL A 312 23.73 5.59 6.39
CA VAL A 312 24.65 6.10 5.34
C VAL A 312 24.01 7.24 4.58
N LEU A 313 22.74 7.10 4.17
CA LEU A 313 21.98 8.16 3.50
C LEU A 313 21.94 9.44 4.33
N VAL A 314 21.78 9.33 5.65
CA VAL A 314 21.65 10.49 6.53
C VAL A 314 23.01 11.15 6.83
N TYR A 315 24.02 10.38 7.19
CA TYR A 315 25.28 10.91 7.71
C TYR A 315 26.33 11.18 6.63
N ALA A 316 26.23 10.51 5.47
CA ALA A 316 27.14 10.76 4.34
C ALA A 316 26.57 11.73 3.29
N ALA A 317 25.28 12.12 3.41
CA ALA A 317 24.64 13.00 2.43
C ALA A 317 25.15 14.44 2.55
N THR A 318 25.43 15.01 1.39
CA THR A 318 25.70 16.44 1.19
C THR A 318 24.83 16.92 0.03
N PRO A 319 24.58 18.23 -0.13
CA PRO A 319 23.83 18.74 -1.29
C PRO A 319 24.40 18.29 -2.65
N GLY A 320 25.72 18.01 -2.72
CA GLY A 320 26.40 17.61 -3.95
C GLY A 320 26.27 16.12 -4.30
N ASN A 321 26.09 15.21 -3.32
CA ASN A 321 26.05 13.77 -3.53
C ASN A 321 24.68 13.13 -3.26
N VAL A 322 23.76 13.84 -2.63
CA VAL A 322 22.47 13.28 -2.17
C VAL A 322 21.64 12.71 -3.31
N ALA A 323 21.72 13.26 -4.51
CA ALA A 323 21.01 12.73 -5.68
C ALA A 323 21.42 11.28 -5.97
N LEU A 324 22.72 10.98 -5.95
CA LEU A 324 23.24 9.63 -6.17
C LEU A 324 22.86 8.69 -5.02
N LEU A 325 22.96 9.16 -3.78
CA LEU A 325 22.57 8.37 -2.61
C LEU A 325 21.07 8.04 -2.63
N LEU A 326 20.24 8.95 -3.11
CA LEU A 326 18.79 8.72 -3.24
C LEU A 326 18.44 7.72 -4.33
N LEU A 327 19.19 7.65 -5.43
CA LEU A 327 18.98 6.60 -6.44
C LEU A 327 19.27 5.22 -5.84
N ALA A 328 20.37 5.06 -5.12
CA ALA A 328 20.71 3.81 -4.44
C ALA A 328 19.67 3.49 -3.33
N PHE A 329 19.26 4.49 -2.55
CA PHE A 329 18.18 4.33 -1.56
C PHE A 329 16.88 3.86 -2.21
N GLY A 330 16.46 4.49 -3.30
CA GLY A 330 15.27 4.11 -4.05
C GLY A 330 15.29 2.65 -4.44
N PHE A 331 16.41 2.17 -4.99
CA PHE A 331 16.58 0.77 -5.37
C PHE A 331 16.36 -0.18 -4.17
N LEU A 332 16.94 0.12 -3.01
CA LEU A 332 16.84 -0.71 -1.79
C LEU A 332 15.48 -0.58 -1.11
N TYR A 333 14.93 0.63 -1.04
CA TYR A 333 13.76 1.01 -0.26
C TYR A 333 12.49 0.23 -0.62
N GLY A 334 12.28 -0.01 -1.91
CA GLY A 334 11.15 -0.78 -2.41
C GLY A 334 11.36 -2.29 -2.44
N ALA A 335 12.58 -2.75 -2.31
CA ALA A 335 12.96 -4.15 -2.51
C ALA A 335 12.20 -5.15 -1.59
N PRO A 336 12.03 -4.91 -0.28
CA PRO A 336 11.25 -5.82 0.58
C PRO A 336 9.79 -5.96 0.15
N TYR A 337 9.18 -4.91 -0.42
CA TYR A 337 7.80 -4.97 -0.90
C TYR A 337 7.60 -5.88 -2.11
N ALA A 338 8.63 -6.10 -2.94
CA ALA A 338 8.56 -7.03 -4.06
C ALA A 338 8.35 -8.49 -3.61
N ILE A 339 8.91 -8.82 -2.45
CA ILE A 339 8.89 -10.19 -1.91
C ILE A 339 7.73 -10.38 -0.91
N ASN A 340 7.27 -9.28 -0.28
CA ASN A 340 6.33 -9.32 0.85
C ASN A 340 5.08 -10.15 0.57
N SER A 341 4.39 -9.90 -0.55
CA SER A 341 3.13 -10.57 -0.87
C SER A 341 3.33 -12.08 -1.07
N THR A 342 4.41 -12.47 -1.74
CA THR A 342 4.71 -13.88 -2.04
C THR A 342 5.15 -14.62 -0.77
N TYR A 343 6.15 -14.12 -0.06
CA TYR A 343 6.68 -14.79 1.12
C TYR A 343 5.64 -14.87 2.26
N LEU A 344 4.88 -13.80 2.46
CA LEU A 344 3.76 -13.78 3.41
C LEU A 344 2.69 -14.82 3.04
N SER A 345 2.28 -14.88 1.76
CA SER A 345 1.24 -15.80 1.31
C SER A 345 1.68 -17.28 1.37
N GLU A 346 2.93 -17.57 1.01
CA GLU A 346 3.51 -18.92 1.05
C GLU A 346 3.70 -19.45 2.49
N SER A 347 3.70 -18.55 3.48
CA SER A 347 3.85 -18.93 4.89
C SER A 347 2.59 -19.57 5.49
N PHE A 348 1.43 -19.45 4.82
CA PHE A 348 0.15 -19.94 5.35
C PHE A 348 -0.48 -21.03 4.49
N PRO A 349 -1.20 -22.00 5.11
CA PRO A 349 -1.99 -23.00 4.40
C PRO A 349 -3.06 -22.35 3.51
N ALA A 350 -3.40 -23.00 2.38
CA ALA A 350 -4.30 -22.46 1.37
C ALA A 350 -5.67 -22.02 1.94
N GLY A 351 -6.28 -22.81 2.82
CA GLY A 351 -7.62 -22.57 3.37
C GLY A 351 -7.75 -21.30 4.24
N ILE A 352 -6.64 -20.78 4.80
CA ILE A 352 -6.64 -19.59 5.67
C ILE A 352 -5.77 -18.45 5.12
N ARG A 353 -5.06 -18.70 4.01
CA ARG A 353 -4.05 -17.80 3.45
C ARG A 353 -4.58 -16.39 3.23
N ALA A 354 -5.70 -16.25 2.56
CA ALA A 354 -6.27 -14.94 2.24
C ALA A 354 -6.58 -14.13 3.51
N THR A 355 -7.19 -14.76 4.51
CA THR A 355 -7.50 -14.12 5.79
C THR A 355 -6.24 -13.75 6.56
N ALA A 356 -5.26 -14.66 6.64
CA ALA A 356 -4.02 -14.43 7.36
C ALA A 356 -3.20 -13.29 6.74
N VAL A 357 -3.05 -13.28 5.40
CA VAL A 357 -2.35 -12.22 4.66
C VAL A 357 -3.04 -10.88 4.83
N ALA A 358 -4.36 -10.82 4.56
CA ALA A 358 -5.10 -9.57 4.66
C ALA A 358 -5.07 -9.00 6.09
N THR A 359 -5.25 -9.86 7.11
CA THR A 359 -5.29 -9.40 8.49
C THR A 359 -3.92 -8.95 8.98
N SER A 360 -2.84 -9.72 8.75
CA SER A 360 -1.49 -9.34 9.19
C SER A 360 -1.00 -8.07 8.48
N TYR A 361 -1.28 -7.92 7.19
CA TYR A 361 -0.91 -6.71 6.46
C TYR A 361 -1.69 -5.46 6.92
N ASN A 362 -3.00 -5.60 7.15
CA ASN A 362 -3.82 -4.48 7.64
C ASN A 362 -3.49 -4.10 9.10
N LEU A 363 -3.16 -5.05 9.96
CA LEU A 363 -2.63 -4.74 11.30
C LEU A 363 -1.28 -4.00 11.21
N GLY A 364 -0.50 -4.25 10.18
CA GLY A 364 0.71 -3.50 9.86
C GLY A 364 0.51 -1.98 9.71
N ARG A 365 -0.71 -1.53 9.38
CA ARG A 365 -1.06 -0.10 9.27
C ARG A 365 -0.88 0.67 10.58
N VAL A 366 -0.87 -0.01 11.72
CA VAL A 366 -0.51 0.60 13.00
C VAL A 366 0.90 1.21 12.91
N GLY A 367 1.85 0.49 12.30
CA GLY A 367 3.20 1.00 12.07
C GLY A 367 3.21 2.24 11.18
N SER A 368 2.49 2.22 10.05
CA SER A 368 2.40 3.37 9.15
C SER A 368 1.78 4.60 9.82
N THR A 369 0.78 4.39 10.66
CA THR A 369 0.07 5.47 11.36
C THR A 369 0.94 6.14 12.43
N LEU A 370 1.72 5.36 13.18
CA LEU A 370 2.56 5.88 14.26
C LEU A 370 3.85 6.52 13.75
N SER A 371 4.41 6.01 12.65
CA SER A 371 5.73 6.39 12.15
C SER A 371 5.90 7.90 11.90
N PRO A 372 5.00 8.61 11.20
CA PRO A 372 5.19 10.03 10.91
C PRO A 372 5.25 10.90 12.16
N VAL A 373 4.44 10.60 13.17
CA VAL A 373 4.44 11.35 14.43
C VAL A 373 5.68 11.04 15.27
N LEU A 374 6.07 9.77 15.38
CA LEU A 374 7.25 9.39 16.17
C LEU A 374 8.54 9.96 15.57
N ILE A 375 8.67 9.99 14.24
CA ILE A 375 9.79 10.66 13.57
C ILE A 375 9.69 12.17 13.78
N GLY A 376 8.50 12.75 13.75
CA GLY A 376 8.28 14.17 14.06
C GLY A 376 8.70 14.53 15.48
N MET A 377 8.48 13.65 16.46
CA MET A 377 8.97 13.83 17.83
C MET A 377 10.50 13.76 17.90
N ALA A 378 11.13 12.80 17.21
CA ALA A 378 12.58 12.71 17.11
C ALA A 378 13.17 13.97 16.40
N ALA A 379 12.52 14.44 15.35
CA ALA A 379 12.90 15.64 14.62
C ALA A 379 12.79 16.93 15.45
N ALA A 380 11.87 16.97 16.40
CA ALA A 380 11.71 18.10 17.32
C ALA A 380 12.84 18.20 18.36
N GLN A 381 13.43 17.07 18.73
CA GLN A 381 14.50 16.99 19.72
C GLN A 381 15.92 17.00 19.09
N TYR A 382 16.08 16.41 17.92
CA TYR A 382 17.38 16.23 17.25
C TYR A 382 17.35 16.82 15.84
N SER A 383 17.07 15.98 14.82
CA SER A 383 16.94 16.37 13.41
C SER A 383 16.01 15.40 12.67
N ILE A 384 15.53 15.80 11.48
CA ILE A 384 14.73 14.92 10.63
C ILE A 384 15.58 13.73 10.18
N GLY A 385 16.84 13.98 9.81
CA GLY A 385 17.79 12.95 9.43
C GLY A 385 17.96 11.88 10.52
N PHE A 386 18.12 12.29 11.79
CA PHE A 386 18.19 11.33 12.90
C PHE A 386 16.94 10.44 12.97
N GLY A 387 15.75 11.02 12.83
CA GLY A 387 14.49 10.26 12.78
C GLY A 387 14.45 9.26 11.63
N ILE A 388 14.97 9.64 10.44
CA ILE A 388 15.07 8.76 9.27
C ILE A 388 16.10 7.64 9.53
N ALA A 389 17.25 7.93 10.13
CA ALA A 389 18.24 6.91 10.46
C ALA A 389 17.69 5.85 11.40
N LEU A 390 16.85 6.22 12.39
CA LEU A 390 16.19 5.29 13.30
C LEU A 390 15.26 4.28 12.58
N LEU A 391 14.75 4.63 11.39
CA LEU A 391 13.98 3.69 10.58
C LEU A 391 14.80 2.45 10.16
N GLY A 392 16.12 2.55 10.16
CA GLY A 392 17.01 1.40 9.97
C GLY A 392 16.72 0.27 10.96
N ILE A 393 16.36 0.59 12.19
CA ILE A 393 15.96 -0.39 13.21
C ILE A 393 14.69 -1.14 12.78
N SER A 394 13.70 -0.43 12.23
CA SER A 394 12.47 -1.07 11.78
C SER A 394 12.71 -2.00 10.58
N TYR A 395 13.57 -1.61 9.64
CA TYR A 395 13.97 -2.48 8.52
C TYR A 395 14.81 -3.67 8.97
N LEU A 396 15.65 -3.49 9.99
CA LEU A 396 16.41 -4.58 10.59
C LEU A 396 15.47 -5.60 11.26
N LEU A 397 14.51 -5.14 12.06
CA LEU A 397 13.49 -6.00 12.66
C LEU A 397 12.66 -6.70 11.58
N CYS A 398 12.26 -5.98 10.55
CA CYS A 398 11.55 -6.51 9.40
C CYS A 398 12.34 -7.64 8.71
N ALA A 399 13.66 -7.49 8.55
CA ALA A 399 14.52 -8.51 7.94
C ALA A 399 14.71 -9.74 8.85
N LEU A 400 15.01 -9.52 10.12
CA LEU A 400 15.40 -10.58 11.06
C LEU A 400 14.21 -11.42 11.52
N VAL A 401 13.03 -10.82 11.78
CA VAL A 401 11.89 -11.55 12.34
C VAL A 401 11.46 -12.71 11.45
N PRO A 402 11.07 -12.52 10.17
CA PRO A 402 10.74 -13.66 9.31
C PRO A 402 11.98 -14.43 8.88
N GLY A 403 13.10 -13.74 8.67
CA GLY A 403 14.35 -14.36 8.26
C GLY A 403 14.88 -15.43 9.22
N LEU A 404 14.74 -15.22 10.52
CA LEU A 404 15.22 -16.17 11.54
C LEU A 404 14.15 -17.19 11.96
N PHE A 405 12.88 -16.77 12.03
CA PHE A 405 11.83 -17.54 12.68
C PHE A 405 10.81 -18.17 11.73
N ILE A 406 10.75 -17.76 10.46
CA ILE A 406 9.83 -18.31 9.47
C ILE A 406 10.63 -19.12 8.44
N ARG A 407 10.34 -20.41 8.33
CA ARG A 407 10.94 -21.25 7.29
C ARG A 407 10.28 -20.99 5.95
N GLU A 408 11.09 -20.89 4.91
CA GLU A 408 10.59 -20.81 3.54
C GLU A 408 9.89 -22.12 3.18
N LYS A 409 8.66 -21.98 2.67
CA LYS A 409 7.90 -23.07 2.05
C LYS A 409 7.65 -22.64 0.62
N MET A 410 8.40 -23.19 -0.33
CA MET A 410 8.08 -22.97 -1.74
C MET A 410 6.69 -23.55 -2.00
N PHE A 411 5.79 -22.74 -2.56
CA PHE A 411 4.47 -23.19 -2.94
C PHE A 411 4.60 -24.08 -4.19
N ASP A 412 4.34 -25.37 -4.02
CA ASP A 412 4.17 -26.31 -5.13
C ASP A 412 2.68 -26.51 -5.40
N PRO A 413 2.15 -25.99 -6.54
CA PRO A 413 0.74 -26.19 -6.88
C PRO A 413 0.34 -27.65 -7.05
N GLN A 414 1.31 -28.53 -7.41
CA GLN A 414 1.06 -29.96 -7.62
C GLN A 414 1.01 -30.73 -6.29
N ALA A 415 1.79 -30.31 -5.29
CA ALA A 415 1.75 -30.91 -3.97
C ALA A 415 0.43 -30.64 -3.23
N VAL A 416 -0.27 -29.53 -3.54
CA VAL A 416 -1.58 -29.19 -2.94
C VAL A 416 -2.68 -30.11 -3.46
N ALA A 417 -2.59 -30.57 -4.69
CA ALA A 417 -3.57 -31.51 -5.27
C ALA A 417 -3.47 -32.93 -4.67
N THR A 418 -2.34 -33.29 -4.08
CA THR A 418 -2.07 -34.62 -3.51
C THR A 418 -2.20 -34.69 -1.99
N THR A 419 -2.22 -33.56 -1.31
CA THR A 419 -2.38 -33.47 0.16
C THR A 419 -3.69 -32.78 0.52
N ALA A 420 -4.83 -33.45 0.30
CA ALA A 420 -5.99 -33.30 1.14
C ALA A 420 -5.60 -33.82 2.54
N GLY A 421 -4.92 -32.96 3.30
CA GLY A 421 -4.32 -33.34 4.57
C GLY A 421 -5.28 -33.16 5.74
N PRO A 422 -4.88 -33.54 6.97
CA PRO A 422 -5.71 -33.56 8.17
C PRO A 422 -6.39 -32.24 8.53
N PHE A 423 -6.04 -31.14 7.86
CA PHE A 423 -6.64 -29.83 8.06
C PHE A 423 -8.07 -29.73 7.46
N ASP A 424 -8.33 -30.42 6.32
CA ASP A 424 -9.67 -30.48 5.75
C ASP A 424 -10.58 -31.41 6.59
N ALA A 425 -10.00 -32.41 7.25
CA ALA A 425 -10.72 -33.26 8.20
C ALA A 425 -11.11 -32.49 9.48
N ALA A 426 -10.25 -31.60 9.99
CA ALA A 426 -10.58 -30.78 11.16
C ALA A 426 -11.64 -29.72 10.88
N VAL A 427 -11.68 -29.17 9.67
CA VAL A 427 -12.74 -28.25 9.21
C VAL A 427 -14.05 -29.00 8.92
N GLY A 428 -13.97 -30.27 8.47
CA GLY A 428 -15.13 -31.16 8.27
C GLY A 428 -15.74 -31.68 9.58
N ALA A 429 -14.92 -31.92 10.61
CA ALA A 429 -15.37 -32.39 11.93
C ALA A 429 -15.97 -31.28 12.83
N ALA A 430 -15.79 -30.01 12.45
CA ALA A 430 -16.41 -28.86 13.12
C ALA A 430 -17.73 -28.41 12.46
N ARG A 431 -18.26 -29.20 11.54
CA ARG A 431 -19.62 -29.11 10.99
C ARG A 431 -20.55 -30.03 11.76
#